data_5ece42594029be9525306e256d526cab
#
_entry.id   5ece42594029be9525306e256d526cab
#
_cell.length_a   1.000
_cell.length_b   1.000
_cell.length_c   1.000
_cell.angle_alpha   90.00
_cell.angle_beta   90.00
_cell.angle_gamma   90.00
#
_symmetry.space_group_name_H-M   'P 1'
#
loop_
_entity.id
_entity.type
_entity.pdbx_description
1 polymer ?
#
loop_
_entity_poly.entity_id
_entity_poly.type
_entity_poly.pdbx_seq_one_letter_code
_entity_poly.pdbx_strand_id
1 'polypeptide(L)'
;ITWTKAINYYKKGFIIKKDYYNGENYSNCLLLKTQKPDLEVDEIEYLKFESKKVCREIISLLEENIRDNEINYWMYATLATCYLCLKDEKNYQKYEAEFLANTTIEWEIETYKNTIADTKKILMIE
;
A
#
# COMPACT_ATOMS: atom_id res chain seq x y z
N ILE A 1 -13.12 4.19 15.98
CA ILE A 1 -12.28 3.03 15.62
C ILE A 1 -10.83 3.32 15.98
N THR A 2 -10.22 2.41 16.70
CA THR A 2 -8.80 2.48 16.98
C THR A 2 -7.99 1.88 15.83
N TRP A 3 -6.72 2.28 15.69
CA TRP A 3 -5.82 1.67 14.71
C TRP A 3 -5.68 0.17 14.93
N THR A 4 -5.66 -0.29 16.19
CA THR A 4 -5.57 -1.71 16.51
C THR A 4 -6.75 -2.49 15.95
N LYS A 5 -7.97 -1.98 16.07
CA LYS A 5 -9.17 -2.64 15.52
C LYS A 5 -9.15 -2.65 13.99
N ALA A 6 -8.78 -1.54 13.38
CA ALA A 6 -8.69 -1.44 11.92
C ALA A 6 -7.64 -2.41 11.36
N ILE A 7 -6.46 -2.46 11.98
CA ILE A 7 -5.38 -3.38 11.60
C ILE A 7 -5.87 -4.83 11.69
N ASN A 8 -6.49 -5.21 12.79
CA ASN A 8 -6.98 -6.58 12.97
C ASN A 8 -8.06 -6.96 11.97
N TYR A 9 -8.97 -6.03 11.66
CA TYR A 9 -10.02 -6.23 10.67
C TYR A 9 -9.43 -6.51 9.28
N TYR A 10 -8.54 -5.64 8.81
CA TYR A 10 -7.95 -5.80 7.48
C TYR A 10 -6.98 -6.97 7.39
N LYS A 11 -6.22 -7.22 8.46
CA LYS A 11 -5.35 -8.38 8.55
C LYS A 11 -6.14 -9.68 8.40
N LYS A 12 -7.24 -9.83 9.12
CA LYS A 12 -8.12 -10.99 9.01
C LYS A 12 -8.64 -11.15 7.59
N GLY A 13 -9.15 -10.07 7.00
CA GLY A 13 -9.65 -10.09 5.63
C GLY A 13 -8.56 -10.52 4.64
N PHE A 14 -7.37 -10.02 4.77
CA PHE A 14 -6.24 -10.37 3.90
C PHE A 14 -5.83 -11.84 4.06
N ILE A 15 -5.74 -12.33 5.29
CA ILE A 15 -5.38 -13.73 5.57
C ILE A 15 -6.43 -14.69 5.00
N ILE A 16 -7.71 -14.37 5.17
CA ILE A 16 -8.81 -15.24 4.74
C ILE A 16 -9.02 -15.21 3.23
N LYS A 17 -9.07 -14.01 2.65
CA LYS A 17 -9.42 -13.83 1.24
C LYS A 17 -8.23 -13.71 0.31
N LYS A 18 -7.06 -13.34 0.83
CA LYS A 18 -5.86 -13.07 0.02
C LYS A 18 -6.11 -12.02 -1.06
N ASP A 19 -7.01 -11.06 -0.82
CA ASP A 19 -7.30 -10.01 -1.77
C ASP A 19 -6.46 -8.76 -1.48
N TYR A 20 -6.11 -8.03 -2.54
CA TYR A 20 -5.23 -6.87 -2.41
C TYR A 20 -5.90 -5.68 -1.71
N TYR A 21 -7.23 -5.59 -1.74
CA TYR A 21 -7.95 -4.51 -1.05
C TYR A 21 -7.72 -4.55 0.46
N ASN A 22 -7.95 -5.72 1.07
CA ASN A 22 -7.69 -5.88 2.51
C ASN A 22 -6.19 -5.76 2.83
N GLY A 23 -5.33 -6.28 1.96
CA GLY A 23 -3.88 -6.17 2.13
C GLY A 23 -3.39 -4.72 2.10
N GLU A 24 -3.87 -3.93 1.13
CA GLU A 24 -3.51 -2.53 1.01
C GLU A 24 -3.97 -1.73 2.23
N ASN A 25 -5.21 -1.92 2.66
CA ASN A 25 -5.72 -1.25 3.86
C ASN A 25 -4.96 -1.68 5.12
N TYR A 26 -4.62 -2.96 5.22
CA TYR A 26 -3.81 -3.46 6.33
C TYR A 26 -2.44 -2.77 6.37
N SER A 27 -1.73 -2.74 5.24
CA SER A 27 -0.43 -2.08 5.15
C SER A 27 -0.53 -0.58 5.48
N ASN A 28 -1.53 0.11 4.94
CA ASN A 28 -1.74 1.54 5.21
C ASN A 28 -2.02 1.81 6.68
N CYS A 29 -2.86 1.00 7.32
CA CYS A 29 -3.16 1.16 8.75
C CYS A 29 -1.92 0.95 9.62
N LEU A 30 -1.05 0.00 9.25
CA LEU A 30 0.22 -0.20 9.95
C LEU A 30 1.10 1.05 9.88
N LEU A 31 1.22 1.66 8.68
CA LEU A 31 2.01 2.88 8.50
C LEU A 31 1.40 4.06 9.24
N LEU A 32 0.08 4.24 9.16
CA LEU A 32 -0.60 5.35 9.83
C LEU A 32 -0.45 5.24 11.34
N LYS A 33 -0.48 4.04 11.89
CA LYS A 33 -0.28 3.84 13.32
C LYS A 33 1.11 4.29 13.79
N THR A 34 2.13 4.26 12.91
CA THR A 34 3.47 4.74 13.27
C THR A 34 3.49 6.23 13.63
N GLN A 35 2.47 6.99 13.22
CA GLN A 35 2.35 8.42 13.49
C GLN A 35 1.71 8.72 14.83
N LYS A 36 1.23 7.70 15.54
CA LYS A 36 0.65 7.87 16.88
C LYS A 36 1.74 8.34 17.85
N PRO A 37 1.49 9.40 18.66
CA PRO A 37 2.42 9.78 19.72
C PRO A 37 2.51 8.65 20.75
N ASP A 38 3.54 8.59 21.53
CA ASP A 38 3.73 7.63 22.63
C ASP A 38 4.12 6.20 22.20
N LEU A 39 4.39 5.95 20.91
CA LEU A 39 4.91 4.65 20.51
C LEU A 39 6.41 4.53 20.79
N GLU A 40 6.81 3.38 21.31
CA GLU A 40 8.21 3.03 21.46
C GLU A 40 8.87 2.83 20.09
N VAL A 41 10.17 3.04 20.01
CA VAL A 41 10.93 2.87 18.76
C VAL A 41 10.76 1.47 18.20
N ASP A 42 10.79 0.45 19.05
CA ASP A 42 10.63 -0.94 18.64
C ASP A 42 9.25 -1.19 18.01
N GLU A 43 8.21 -0.57 18.53
CA GLU A 43 6.86 -0.70 17.97
C GLU A 43 6.78 -0.05 16.60
N ILE A 44 7.38 1.13 16.41
CA ILE A 44 7.42 1.82 15.12
C ILE A 44 8.15 0.97 14.09
N GLU A 45 9.30 0.42 14.46
CA GLU A 45 10.08 -0.44 13.55
C GLU A 45 9.33 -1.71 13.18
N TYR A 46 8.64 -2.33 14.15
CA TYR A 46 7.81 -3.51 13.90
C TYR A 46 6.68 -3.19 12.90
N LEU A 47 5.98 -2.08 13.10
CA LEU A 47 4.88 -1.68 12.22
C LEU A 47 5.38 -1.43 10.80
N LYS A 48 6.52 -0.78 10.64
CA LYS A 48 7.14 -0.55 9.32
C LYS A 48 7.56 -1.86 8.67
N PHE A 49 8.16 -2.75 9.44
CA PHE A 49 8.58 -4.07 8.94
C PHE A 49 7.39 -4.88 8.46
N GLU A 50 6.32 -4.93 9.27
CA GLU A 50 5.11 -5.69 8.92
C GLU A 50 4.43 -5.09 7.69
N SER A 51 4.38 -3.76 7.58
CA SER A 51 3.85 -3.10 6.38
C SER A 51 4.61 -3.49 5.12
N LYS A 52 5.94 -3.52 5.18
CA LYS A 52 6.79 -3.95 4.04
C LYS A 52 6.53 -5.41 3.66
N LYS A 53 6.38 -6.27 4.66
CA LYS A 53 6.07 -7.69 4.44
C LYS A 53 4.74 -7.84 3.69
N VAL A 54 3.71 -7.12 4.11
CA VAL A 54 2.41 -7.13 3.46
C VAL A 54 2.52 -6.59 2.02
N CYS A 55 3.29 -5.52 1.82
CA CYS A 55 3.53 -4.98 0.48
C CYS A 55 4.16 -6.01 -0.46
N ARG A 56 5.13 -6.80 0.02
CA ARG A 56 5.73 -7.86 -0.80
C ARG A 56 4.72 -8.93 -1.18
N GLU A 57 3.85 -9.31 -0.27
CA GLU A 57 2.79 -10.29 -0.54
C GLU A 57 1.79 -9.76 -1.59
N ILE A 58 1.38 -8.50 -1.47
CA ILE A 58 0.50 -7.85 -2.43
C ILE A 58 1.15 -7.79 -3.81
N ILE A 59 2.41 -7.41 -3.88
CA ILE A 59 3.16 -7.34 -5.13
C ILE A 59 3.14 -8.70 -5.82
N SER A 60 3.42 -9.78 -5.09
CA SER A 60 3.40 -11.13 -5.66
C SER A 60 2.03 -11.50 -6.21
N LEU A 61 0.96 -11.19 -5.49
CA LEU A 61 -0.41 -11.46 -5.95
C LEU A 61 -0.74 -10.69 -7.22
N LEU A 62 -0.45 -9.39 -7.24
CA LEU A 62 -0.83 -8.54 -8.36
C LEU A 62 0.02 -8.78 -9.61
N GLU A 63 1.31 -9.06 -9.43
CA GLU A 63 2.17 -9.38 -10.58
C GLU A 63 1.78 -10.71 -11.20
N GLU A 64 1.29 -11.66 -10.41
CA GLU A 64 0.71 -12.89 -10.95
C GLU A 64 -0.55 -12.60 -11.75
N ASN A 65 -1.44 -11.75 -11.26
CA ASN A 65 -2.64 -11.33 -11.99
C ASN A 65 -2.28 -10.66 -13.32
N ILE A 66 -1.25 -9.85 -13.32
CA ILE A 66 -0.76 -9.19 -14.55
C ILE A 66 -0.29 -10.23 -15.57
N ARG A 67 0.48 -11.24 -15.14
CA ARG A 67 0.94 -12.31 -16.02
C ARG A 67 -0.23 -13.11 -16.62
N ASP A 68 -1.31 -13.27 -15.87
CA ASP A 68 -2.49 -14.00 -16.30
C ASP A 68 -3.51 -13.14 -17.05
N ASN A 69 -3.18 -11.88 -17.35
CA ASN A 69 -4.06 -10.89 -17.98
C ASN A 69 -5.35 -10.61 -17.20
N GLU A 70 -5.33 -10.83 -15.90
CA GLU A 70 -6.43 -10.52 -14.99
C GLU A 70 -6.19 -9.16 -14.34
N ILE A 71 -6.18 -8.09 -15.15
CA ILE A 71 -5.81 -6.75 -14.71
C ILE A 71 -7.01 -5.82 -14.65
N ASN A 72 -7.08 -5.12 -13.53
CA ASN A 72 -7.85 -3.90 -13.35
C ASN A 72 -6.82 -2.77 -13.21
N TYR A 73 -7.06 -1.62 -13.87
CA TYR A 73 -6.10 -0.50 -13.84
C TYR A 73 -5.77 0.00 -12.43
N TRP A 74 -6.70 -0.17 -11.48
CA TRP A 74 -6.47 0.23 -10.08
C TRP A 74 -5.38 -0.61 -9.41
N MET A 75 -5.11 -1.82 -9.91
CA MET A 75 -4.01 -2.65 -9.42
C MET A 75 -2.66 -1.98 -9.62
N TYR A 76 -2.51 -1.19 -10.67
CA TYR A 76 -1.28 -0.43 -10.90
C TYR A 76 -1.05 0.62 -9.82
N ALA A 77 -2.12 1.29 -9.35
CA ALA A 77 -2.03 2.24 -8.24
C ALA A 77 -1.56 1.55 -6.95
N THR A 78 -2.10 0.38 -6.67
CA THR A 78 -1.71 -0.42 -5.50
C THR A 78 -0.26 -0.87 -5.61
N LEU A 79 0.18 -1.36 -6.78
CA LEU A 79 1.57 -1.74 -7.00
C LEU A 79 2.52 -0.56 -6.81
N ALA A 80 2.18 0.60 -7.38
CA ALA A 80 3.00 1.80 -7.21
C ALA A 80 3.16 2.15 -5.73
N THR A 81 2.08 2.12 -4.97
CA THR A 81 2.10 2.40 -3.53
C THR A 81 2.96 1.40 -2.77
N CYS A 82 2.83 0.11 -3.09
CA CYS A 82 3.61 -0.94 -2.44
C CYS A 82 5.11 -0.82 -2.73
N TYR A 83 5.47 -0.55 -3.98
CA TYR A 83 6.87 -0.34 -4.32
C TYR A 83 7.46 0.92 -3.69
N LEU A 84 6.65 1.97 -3.55
CA LEU A 84 7.07 3.17 -2.81
C LEU A 84 7.38 2.82 -1.35
N CYS A 85 6.53 2.01 -0.71
CA CYS A 85 6.77 1.55 0.66
C CYS A 85 8.08 0.78 0.80
N LEU A 86 8.48 0.06 -0.25
CA LEU A 86 9.75 -0.67 -0.28
C LEU A 86 10.92 0.20 -0.73
N LYS A 87 10.68 1.47 -1.04
CA LYS A 87 11.67 2.42 -1.56
C LYS A 87 12.30 1.95 -2.87
N ASP A 88 11.54 1.22 -3.67
CA ASP A 88 11.92 0.79 -5.02
C ASP A 88 11.41 1.83 -6.03
N GLU A 89 12.20 2.87 -6.24
CA GLU A 89 11.83 4.02 -7.06
C GLU A 89 11.53 3.64 -8.50
N LYS A 90 12.31 2.73 -9.08
CA LYS A 90 12.14 2.32 -10.48
C LYS A 90 10.78 1.68 -10.72
N ASN A 91 10.39 0.71 -9.89
CA ASN A 91 9.11 0.03 -10.03
C ASN A 91 7.93 0.92 -9.63
N TYR A 92 8.12 1.77 -8.61
CA TYR A 92 7.13 2.77 -8.27
C TYR A 92 6.79 3.66 -9.46
N GLN A 93 7.79 4.22 -10.14
CA GLN A 93 7.57 5.08 -11.30
C GLN A 93 6.94 4.33 -12.46
N LYS A 94 7.35 3.09 -12.69
CA LYS A 94 6.79 2.24 -13.75
C LYS A 94 5.28 2.05 -13.56
N TYR A 95 4.84 1.67 -12.38
CA TYR A 95 3.42 1.39 -12.14
C TYR A 95 2.60 2.67 -11.99
N GLU A 96 3.17 3.75 -11.47
CA GLU A 96 2.50 5.05 -11.49
C GLU A 96 2.19 5.48 -12.93
N ALA A 97 3.14 5.34 -13.83
CA ALA A 97 2.94 5.67 -15.24
C ALA A 97 1.84 4.82 -15.87
N GLU A 98 1.80 3.52 -15.55
CA GLU A 98 0.75 2.64 -16.05
C GLU A 98 -0.64 3.03 -15.51
N PHE A 99 -0.73 3.36 -14.25
CA PHE A 99 -1.99 3.82 -13.66
C PHE A 99 -2.48 5.11 -14.33
N LEU A 100 -1.61 6.10 -14.43
CA LEU A 100 -1.98 7.41 -15.00
C LEU A 100 -2.31 7.32 -16.49
N ALA A 101 -1.75 6.35 -17.21
CA ALA A 101 -2.06 6.11 -18.61
C ALA A 101 -3.42 5.43 -18.81
N ASN A 102 -3.95 4.75 -17.81
CA ASN A 102 -5.17 3.95 -17.91
C ASN A 102 -6.37 4.56 -17.21
N THR A 103 -6.22 5.66 -16.47
CA THR A 103 -7.35 6.35 -15.84
C THR A 103 -7.48 7.77 -16.35
N THR A 104 -8.73 8.19 -16.56
CA THR A 104 -9.07 9.57 -16.91
C THR A 104 -9.96 10.20 -15.84
N ILE A 105 -10.28 9.46 -14.79
CA ILE A 105 -11.19 9.92 -13.74
C ILE A 105 -10.42 10.77 -12.73
N GLU A 106 -10.72 12.05 -12.70
CA GLU A 106 -9.97 13.04 -11.94
C GLU A 106 -9.92 12.74 -10.44
N TRP A 107 -11.03 12.34 -9.84
CA TRP A 107 -11.05 12.06 -8.40
C TRP A 107 -10.22 10.82 -8.03
N GLU A 108 -10.09 9.86 -8.95
CA GLU A 108 -9.25 8.68 -8.74
C GLU A 108 -7.77 9.06 -8.74
N ILE A 109 -7.39 9.94 -9.67
CA ILE A 109 -6.03 10.46 -9.75
C ILE A 109 -5.68 11.24 -8.49
N GLU A 110 -6.59 12.09 -8.03
CA GLU A 110 -6.40 12.88 -6.82
C GLU A 110 -6.28 11.98 -5.57
N THR A 111 -7.14 10.99 -5.44
CA THR A 111 -7.09 10.02 -4.33
C THR A 111 -5.77 9.29 -4.32
N TYR A 112 -5.30 8.81 -5.47
CA TYR A 112 -4.01 8.17 -5.60
C TYR A 112 -2.87 9.09 -5.19
N LYS A 113 -2.85 10.32 -5.71
CA LYS A 113 -1.79 11.29 -5.40
C LYS A 113 -1.75 11.64 -3.92
N ASN A 114 -2.91 11.74 -3.27
CA ASN A 114 -2.97 11.97 -1.82
C ASN A 114 -2.38 10.80 -1.04
N THR A 115 -2.69 9.57 -1.44
CA THR A 115 -2.12 8.37 -0.82
C THR A 115 -0.60 8.35 -0.96
N ILE A 116 -0.09 8.67 -2.13
CA ILE A 116 1.36 8.72 -2.38
C ILE A 116 2.02 9.81 -1.52
N ALA A 117 1.42 11.01 -1.46
CA ALA A 117 1.95 12.11 -0.66
C ALA A 117 2.01 11.75 0.83
N ASP A 118 0.96 11.13 1.36
CA ASP A 118 0.91 10.70 2.75
C ASP A 118 1.96 9.62 3.03
N THR A 119 2.11 8.66 2.13
CA THR A 119 3.10 7.59 2.25
C THR A 119 4.52 8.16 2.25
N LYS A 120 4.82 9.07 1.33
CA LYS A 120 6.14 9.73 1.29
C LYS A 120 6.44 10.49 2.58
N LYS A 121 5.44 11.18 3.12
CA LYS A 121 5.58 11.91 4.37
C LYS A 121 5.90 10.99 5.54
N ILE A 122 5.19 9.88 5.66
CA ILE A 122 5.40 8.91 6.74
C ILE A 122 6.79 8.26 6.63
N LEU A 123 7.20 7.93 5.40
CA LEU A 123 8.49 7.28 5.14
C LEU A 123 9.65 8.26 5.01
N MET A 124 9.39 9.56 5.12
CA MET A 124 10.39 10.64 4.96
C MET A 124 11.08 10.59 3.59
N ILE A 125 10.30 10.33 2.55
CA ILE A 125 10.75 10.35 1.15
C ILE A 125 10.39 11.70 0.54
N GLU A 126 11.34 12.34 -0.13
CA GLU A 126 11.13 13.61 -0.80
C GLU A 126 10.49 13.49 -2.20
#